data_590513891257407c238232e859eb480b
#
_entry.id   590513891257407c238232e859eb480b
#
_cell.length_a   1.000
_cell.length_b   1.000
_cell.length_c   1.000
_cell.angle_alpha   90.00
_cell.angle_beta   90.00
_cell.angle_gamma   90.00
#
_symmetry.space_group_name_H-M   'P 1'
#
loop_
_entity.id
_entity.type
_entity.pdbx_description
1 polymer ?
#
loop_
_entity_poly.entity_id
_entity_poly.type
_entity_poly.pdbx_seq_one_letter_code
_entity_poly.pdbx_strand_id
1 'polypeptide(L)'
;LVVSNIALVYKKQPILMRNNVSPRPRTRINLELMLGHIVTGLVFWLIYMILFCVLYKYDFTKIHVNLMMLNSFVFTISVVSMAVMISNVIKNSNTVQGVMNIVSLGSSFLCGAFVPQELLGKTALTIGRIFPGFYYISNNEILEEFPELSKILPNLFIILGFSVVFIVISVLAKPKGNDNINKS
;
A
#
# COMPACT_ATOMS: atom_id res chain seq x y z
N LEU A 1 -2.63 -3.27 -7.77
CA LEU A 1 -2.30 -3.78 -9.12
C LEU A 1 -1.74 -2.69 -10.04
N VAL A 2 -2.39 -1.52 -10.19
CA VAL A 2 -1.89 -0.44 -11.08
C VAL A 2 -0.49 0.01 -10.67
N VAL A 3 -0.28 0.33 -9.40
CA VAL A 3 1.02 0.77 -8.86
C VAL A 3 2.10 -0.30 -9.07
N SER A 4 1.79 -1.58 -8.85
CA SER A 4 2.75 -2.67 -9.07
C SER A 4 3.12 -2.83 -10.55
N ASN A 5 2.17 -2.65 -11.47
CA ASN A 5 2.43 -2.68 -12.90
C ASN A 5 3.33 -1.50 -13.34
N ILE A 6 3.08 -0.30 -12.83
CA ILE A 6 3.94 0.87 -13.08
C ILE A 6 5.37 0.59 -12.56
N ALA A 7 5.50 0.05 -11.34
CA ALA A 7 6.79 -0.30 -10.77
C ALA A 7 7.55 -1.34 -11.63
N LEU A 8 6.84 -2.29 -12.25
CA LEU A 8 7.43 -3.28 -13.16
C LEU A 8 7.93 -2.67 -14.47
N VAL A 9 7.30 -1.62 -15.00
CA VAL A 9 7.76 -0.92 -16.21
C VAL A 9 9.17 -0.34 -16.00
N TYR A 10 9.46 0.20 -14.81
CA TYR A 10 10.80 0.73 -14.48
C TYR A 10 11.89 -0.35 -14.38
N LYS A 11 11.51 -1.63 -14.31
CA LYS A 11 12.43 -2.77 -14.35
C LYS A 11 12.77 -3.27 -15.76
N LYS A 12 12.16 -2.70 -16.81
CA LYS A 12 12.51 -3.06 -18.19
C LYS A 12 13.96 -2.66 -18.52
N GLN A 13 14.63 -3.52 -19.28
CA GLN A 13 16.06 -3.41 -19.62
C GLN A 13 16.50 -2.01 -20.08
N PRO A 14 15.81 -1.32 -21.02
CA PRO A 14 16.27 0.00 -21.48
C PRO A 14 16.29 1.06 -20.38
N ILE A 15 15.33 1.01 -19.46
CA ILE A 15 15.22 1.96 -18.34
C ILE A 15 16.29 1.64 -17.27
N LEU A 16 16.51 0.36 -16.97
CA LEU A 16 17.54 -0.09 -16.04
C LEU A 16 18.94 0.29 -16.53
N MET A 17 19.23 0.09 -17.81
CA MET A 17 20.54 0.48 -18.40
C MET A 17 20.76 1.98 -18.25
N ARG A 18 19.78 2.81 -18.59
CA ARG A 18 19.88 4.27 -18.44
C ARG A 18 20.08 4.69 -16.98
N ASN A 19 19.40 4.06 -16.04
CA ASN A 19 19.54 4.36 -14.62
C ASN A 19 20.89 3.88 -14.05
N ASN A 20 21.45 2.79 -14.56
CA ASN A 20 22.75 2.26 -14.13
C ASN A 20 23.94 3.12 -14.58
N VAL A 21 23.80 3.85 -15.69
CA VAL A 21 24.84 4.78 -16.20
C VAL A 21 24.75 6.16 -15.52
N SER A 22 23.67 6.41 -14.77
CA SER A 22 23.50 7.68 -14.06
C SER A 22 24.48 7.78 -12.87
N PRO A 23 25.14 8.93 -12.64
CA PRO A 23 26.04 9.16 -11.51
C PRO A 23 25.31 9.22 -10.16
N ARG A 24 23.99 9.00 -10.13
CA ARG A 24 23.19 9.06 -8.90
C ARG A 24 23.24 7.75 -8.12
N PRO A 25 23.32 7.78 -6.76
CA PRO A 25 23.28 6.59 -5.95
C PRO A 25 21.94 5.86 -6.13
N ARG A 26 21.98 4.53 -6.26
CA ARG A 26 20.78 3.67 -6.49
C ARG A 26 19.69 3.87 -5.44
N THR A 27 20.08 4.12 -4.19
CA THR A 27 19.16 4.39 -3.08
C THR A 27 18.28 5.62 -3.37
N ARG A 28 18.87 6.68 -3.92
CA ARG A 28 18.15 7.90 -4.28
C ARG A 28 17.16 7.65 -5.41
N ILE A 29 17.56 6.90 -6.44
CA ILE A 29 16.65 6.54 -7.53
C ILE A 29 15.46 5.72 -7.00
N ASN A 30 15.69 4.76 -6.11
CA ASN A 30 14.64 3.95 -5.51
C ASN A 30 13.68 4.79 -4.66
N LEU A 31 14.18 5.77 -3.90
CA LEU A 31 13.35 6.70 -3.13
C LEU A 31 12.52 7.62 -4.04
N GLU A 32 13.13 8.17 -5.09
CA GLU A 32 12.41 9.01 -6.07
C GLU A 32 11.28 8.22 -6.75
N LEU A 33 11.54 6.96 -7.13
CA LEU A 33 10.52 6.07 -7.70
C LEU A 33 9.42 5.75 -6.68
N MET A 34 9.80 5.49 -5.44
CA MET A 34 8.86 5.21 -4.35
C MET A 34 7.92 6.40 -4.11
N LEU A 35 8.47 7.61 -4.04
CA LEU A 35 7.68 8.84 -3.91
C LEU A 35 6.74 9.03 -5.10
N GLY A 36 7.22 8.79 -6.32
CA GLY A 36 6.38 8.83 -7.51
C GLY A 36 5.20 7.85 -7.44
N HIS A 37 5.41 6.64 -6.93
CA HIS A 37 4.34 5.66 -6.74
C HIS A 37 3.35 6.07 -5.64
N ILE A 38 3.83 6.67 -4.55
CA ILE A 38 2.95 7.23 -3.51
C ILE A 38 2.08 8.33 -4.08
N VAL A 39 2.67 9.28 -4.83
CA VAL A 39 1.91 10.35 -5.49
C VAL A 39 0.86 9.77 -6.44
N THR A 40 1.22 8.77 -7.24
CA THR A 40 0.25 8.08 -8.12
C THR A 40 -0.90 7.45 -7.31
N GLY A 41 -0.58 6.78 -6.21
CA GLY A 41 -1.59 6.21 -5.31
C GLY A 41 -2.53 7.27 -4.72
N LEU A 42 -1.98 8.42 -4.31
CA LEU A 42 -2.76 9.53 -3.78
C LEU A 42 -3.66 10.19 -4.85
N VAL A 43 -3.21 10.27 -6.10
CA VAL A 43 -4.07 10.72 -7.21
C VAL A 43 -5.26 9.80 -7.39
N PHE A 44 -5.06 8.47 -7.39
CA PHE A 44 -6.18 7.52 -7.41
C PHE A 44 -7.08 7.66 -6.18
N TRP A 45 -6.50 7.82 -4.99
CA TRP A 45 -7.27 8.06 -3.78
C TRP A 45 -8.15 9.30 -3.91
N LEU A 46 -7.63 10.41 -4.43
CA LEU A 46 -8.39 11.63 -4.67
C LEU A 46 -9.55 11.40 -5.67
N ILE A 47 -9.29 10.69 -6.77
CA ILE A 47 -10.33 10.37 -7.75
C ILE A 47 -11.46 9.57 -7.09
N TYR A 48 -11.12 8.53 -6.31
CA TYR A 48 -12.12 7.74 -5.58
C TYR A 48 -12.86 8.57 -4.54
N MET A 49 -12.17 9.46 -3.80
CA MET A 49 -12.80 10.35 -2.84
C MET A 49 -13.79 11.31 -3.49
N ILE A 50 -13.43 11.93 -4.61
CA ILE A 50 -14.35 12.80 -5.37
C ILE A 50 -15.57 12.00 -5.84
N LEU A 51 -15.35 10.80 -6.38
CA LEU A 51 -16.42 9.92 -6.82
C LEU A 51 -17.39 9.58 -5.68
N PHE A 52 -16.84 9.21 -4.51
CA PHE A 52 -17.63 8.92 -3.31
C PHE A 52 -18.42 10.14 -2.84
N CYS A 53 -17.80 11.32 -2.80
CA CYS A 53 -18.47 12.56 -2.41
C CYS A 53 -19.65 12.88 -3.33
N VAL A 54 -19.50 12.67 -4.64
CA VAL A 54 -20.57 12.93 -5.62
C VAL A 54 -21.69 11.91 -5.49
N LEU A 55 -21.38 10.62 -5.36
CA LEU A 55 -22.37 9.54 -5.32
C LEU A 55 -23.16 9.50 -4.01
N TYR A 56 -22.48 9.68 -2.88
CA TYR A 56 -23.08 9.53 -1.54
C TYR A 56 -23.41 10.87 -0.88
N LYS A 57 -23.17 12.00 -1.54
CA LYS A 57 -23.43 13.37 -1.01
C LYS A 57 -22.85 13.54 0.40
N TYR A 58 -21.56 13.17 0.55
CA TYR A 58 -20.91 13.25 1.86
C TYR A 58 -20.98 14.64 2.47
N ASP A 59 -21.43 14.66 3.73
CA ASP A 59 -21.52 15.88 4.53
C ASP A 59 -20.19 16.09 5.29
N PHE A 60 -19.33 16.94 4.76
CA PHE A 60 -18.02 17.28 5.36
C PHE A 60 -18.13 18.04 6.69
N THR A 61 -19.31 18.44 7.10
CA THR A 61 -19.52 19.05 8.43
C THR A 61 -19.42 18.00 9.53
N LYS A 62 -19.63 16.74 9.19
CA LYS A 62 -19.58 15.63 10.15
C LYS A 62 -18.15 15.19 10.42
N ILE A 63 -17.74 15.21 11.67
CA ILE A 63 -16.36 14.87 12.10
C ILE A 63 -15.96 13.42 11.74
N HIS A 64 -16.90 12.46 11.83
CA HIS A 64 -16.61 11.06 11.51
C HIS A 64 -16.19 10.87 10.04
N VAL A 65 -16.81 11.63 9.11
CA VAL A 65 -16.47 11.59 7.68
C VAL A 65 -15.04 12.05 7.45
N ASN A 66 -14.64 13.16 8.07
CA ASN A 66 -13.30 13.71 7.95
C ASN A 66 -12.24 12.76 8.54
N LEU A 67 -12.56 12.09 9.66
CA LEU A 67 -11.68 11.11 10.27
C LEU A 67 -11.56 9.82 9.45
N MET A 68 -12.64 9.34 8.81
CA MET A 68 -12.59 8.24 7.85
C MET A 68 -11.76 8.58 6.62
N MET A 69 -11.85 9.82 6.13
CA MET A 69 -10.99 10.29 5.03
C MET A 69 -9.51 10.31 5.43
N LEU A 70 -9.18 10.79 6.63
CA LEU A 70 -7.82 10.74 7.17
C LEU A 70 -7.32 9.30 7.28
N ASN A 71 -8.14 8.39 7.81
CA ASN A 71 -7.82 6.97 7.94
C ASN A 71 -7.51 6.35 6.57
N SER A 72 -8.35 6.60 5.56
CA SER A 72 -8.16 6.09 4.19
C SER A 72 -6.93 6.68 3.50
N PHE A 73 -6.60 7.95 3.77
CA PHE A 73 -5.39 8.59 3.27
C PHE A 73 -4.13 7.89 3.80
N VAL A 74 -4.04 7.70 5.11
CA VAL A 74 -2.91 7.01 5.77
C VAL A 74 -2.80 5.56 5.29
N PHE A 75 -3.94 4.88 5.16
CA PHE A 75 -4.00 3.51 4.64
C PHE A 75 -3.50 3.41 3.20
N THR A 76 -3.84 4.38 2.33
CA THR A 76 -3.38 4.43 0.94
C THR A 76 -1.85 4.45 0.86
N ILE A 77 -1.19 5.25 1.70
CA ILE A 77 0.28 5.30 1.76
C ILE A 77 0.84 3.91 2.10
N SER A 78 0.24 3.21 3.06
CA SER A 78 0.69 1.88 3.47
C SER A 78 0.51 0.83 2.36
N VAL A 79 -0.64 0.81 1.70
CA VAL A 79 -0.93 -0.14 0.60
C VAL A 79 -0.01 0.10 -0.60
N VAL A 80 0.23 1.36 -0.97
CA VAL A 80 1.15 1.69 -2.06
C VAL A 80 2.57 1.25 -1.71
N SER A 81 3.02 1.52 -0.48
CA SER A 81 4.34 1.11 0.01
C SER A 81 4.51 -0.41 -0.03
N MET A 82 3.48 -1.17 0.38
CA MET A 82 3.45 -2.63 0.30
C MET A 82 3.52 -3.13 -1.14
N ALA A 83 2.76 -2.51 -2.05
CA ALA A 83 2.75 -2.89 -3.47
C ALA A 83 4.13 -2.69 -4.13
N VAL A 84 4.79 -1.57 -3.84
CA VAL A 84 6.15 -1.29 -4.36
C VAL A 84 7.19 -2.23 -3.73
N MET A 85 7.07 -2.51 -2.42
CA MET A 85 7.92 -3.49 -1.74
C MET A 85 7.84 -4.86 -2.42
N ILE A 86 6.64 -5.40 -2.61
CA ILE A 86 6.43 -6.70 -3.28
C ILE A 86 7.02 -6.67 -4.69
N SER A 87 6.78 -5.59 -5.44
CA SER A 87 7.35 -5.42 -6.79
C SER A 87 8.87 -5.36 -6.81
N ASN A 88 9.51 -4.85 -5.76
CA ASN A 88 10.98 -4.75 -5.68
C ASN A 88 11.64 -6.05 -5.21
N VAL A 89 10.98 -6.78 -4.33
CA VAL A 89 11.49 -8.07 -3.81
C VAL A 89 11.36 -9.18 -4.85
N ILE A 90 10.27 -9.23 -5.59
CA ILE A 90 9.99 -10.29 -6.56
C ILE A 90 10.53 -9.89 -7.94
N LYS A 91 11.26 -10.80 -8.60
CA LYS A 91 11.90 -10.55 -9.89
C LYS A 91 10.97 -10.74 -11.10
N ASN A 92 10.13 -11.77 -11.06
CA ASN A 92 9.28 -12.15 -12.18
C ASN A 92 7.96 -11.37 -12.16
N SER A 93 7.64 -10.67 -13.26
CA SER A 93 6.42 -9.88 -13.40
C SER A 93 5.14 -10.68 -13.17
N ASN A 94 5.08 -11.90 -13.69
CA ASN A 94 3.90 -12.75 -13.53
C ASN A 94 3.73 -13.19 -12.07
N THR A 95 4.85 -13.48 -11.39
CA THR A 95 4.85 -13.80 -9.96
C THR A 95 4.42 -12.61 -9.11
N VAL A 96 4.84 -11.38 -9.46
CA VAL A 96 4.39 -10.16 -8.78
C VAL A 96 2.87 -10.03 -8.84
N GLN A 97 2.29 -10.19 -10.04
CA GLN A 97 0.83 -10.10 -10.21
C GLN A 97 0.09 -11.18 -9.42
N GLY A 98 0.57 -12.43 -9.46
CA GLY A 98 -0.01 -13.53 -8.68
C GLY A 98 0.03 -13.27 -7.17
N VAL A 99 1.18 -12.85 -6.65
CA VAL A 99 1.35 -12.52 -5.23
C VAL A 99 0.49 -11.32 -4.83
N MET A 100 0.42 -10.28 -5.67
CA MET A 100 -0.43 -9.12 -5.41
C MET A 100 -1.91 -9.49 -5.33
N ASN A 101 -2.39 -10.39 -6.20
CA ASN A 101 -3.78 -10.87 -6.15
C ASN A 101 -4.03 -11.67 -4.85
N ILE A 102 -3.13 -12.58 -4.50
CA ILE A 102 -3.26 -13.39 -3.28
C ILE A 102 -3.23 -12.49 -2.03
N VAL A 103 -2.28 -11.56 -1.95
CA VAL A 103 -2.15 -10.64 -0.81
C VAL A 103 -3.36 -9.71 -0.74
N SER A 104 -3.82 -9.16 -1.87
CA SER A 104 -4.97 -8.24 -1.90
C SER A 104 -6.25 -8.93 -1.48
N LEU A 105 -6.60 -10.07 -2.11
CA LEU A 105 -7.82 -10.83 -1.77
C LEU A 105 -7.72 -11.45 -0.38
N GLY A 106 -6.60 -12.11 -0.07
CA GLY A 106 -6.40 -12.76 1.23
C GLY A 106 -6.44 -11.77 2.39
N SER A 107 -5.76 -10.62 2.27
CA SER A 107 -5.84 -9.59 3.31
C SER A 107 -7.25 -8.99 3.43
N SER A 108 -7.98 -8.80 2.33
CA SER A 108 -9.34 -8.28 2.37
C SER A 108 -10.30 -9.21 3.13
N PHE A 109 -10.14 -10.54 2.99
CA PHE A 109 -10.91 -11.50 3.78
C PHE A 109 -10.49 -11.49 5.25
N LEU A 110 -9.19 -11.55 5.53
CA LEU A 110 -8.65 -11.67 6.90
C LEU A 110 -8.77 -10.38 7.72
N CYS A 111 -8.83 -9.24 7.06
CA CYS A 111 -8.93 -7.94 7.75
C CYS A 111 -10.37 -7.51 8.04
N GLY A 112 -11.38 -8.17 7.48
CA GLY A 112 -12.77 -7.80 7.74
C GLY A 112 -13.46 -7.02 6.61
N ALA A 113 -12.82 -6.87 5.41
CA ALA A 113 -13.42 -6.10 4.33
C ALA A 113 -14.62 -6.81 3.68
N PHE A 114 -14.61 -8.13 3.61
CA PHE A 114 -15.72 -8.93 3.06
C PHE A 114 -16.62 -9.53 4.15
N VAL A 115 -16.03 -9.83 5.30
CA VAL A 115 -16.72 -10.41 6.45
C VAL A 115 -16.38 -9.57 7.66
N PRO A 116 -17.35 -8.99 8.38
CA PRO A 116 -17.11 -8.17 9.58
C PRO A 116 -16.16 -8.88 10.56
N GLN A 117 -15.27 -8.11 11.22
CA GLN A 117 -14.27 -8.66 12.13
C GLN A 117 -14.89 -9.49 13.26
N GLU A 118 -16.09 -9.12 13.69
CA GLU A 118 -16.86 -9.82 14.73
C GLU A 118 -17.23 -11.26 14.36
N LEU A 119 -17.41 -11.53 13.06
CA LEU A 119 -17.77 -12.86 12.53
C LEU A 119 -16.55 -13.71 12.19
N LEU A 120 -15.35 -13.11 12.21
CA LEU A 120 -14.11 -13.84 11.94
C LEU A 120 -13.67 -14.62 13.19
N GLY A 121 -13.23 -15.86 12.97
CA GLY A 121 -12.66 -16.69 14.03
C GLY A 121 -11.34 -16.09 14.55
N LYS A 122 -10.97 -16.40 15.81
CA LYS A 122 -9.76 -15.89 16.48
C LYS A 122 -8.48 -16.06 15.66
N THR A 123 -8.34 -17.19 14.95
CA THR A 123 -7.17 -17.48 14.11
C THR A 123 -7.08 -16.51 12.93
N ALA A 124 -8.20 -16.25 12.24
CA ALA A 124 -8.26 -15.32 11.12
C ALA A 124 -7.92 -13.89 11.56
N LEU A 125 -8.46 -13.44 12.70
CA LEU A 125 -8.15 -12.14 13.30
C LEU A 125 -6.65 -12.02 13.67
N THR A 126 -6.05 -13.07 14.20
CA THR A 126 -4.62 -13.07 14.54
C THR A 126 -3.74 -12.91 13.31
N ILE A 127 -4.08 -13.60 12.21
CA ILE A 127 -3.37 -13.48 10.94
C ILE A 127 -3.66 -12.11 10.30
N GLY A 128 -4.90 -11.62 10.39
CA GLY A 128 -5.30 -10.32 9.86
C GLY A 128 -4.47 -9.15 10.41
N ARG A 129 -4.05 -9.23 11.69
CA ARG A 129 -3.21 -8.21 12.34
C ARG A 129 -1.83 -8.00 11.71
N ILE A 130 -1.37 -8.93 10.86
CA ILE A 130 -0.11 -8.79 10.10
C ILE A 130 -0.27 -7.78 8.94
N PHE A 131 -1.50 -7.43 8.58
CA PHE A 131 -1.81 -6.53 7.47
C PHE A 131 -2.31 -5.17 7.97
N PRO A 132 -1.90 -4.06 7.35
CA PRO A 132 -2.37 -2.73 7.73
C PRO A 132 -3.89 -2.55 7.54
N GLY A 133 -4.51 -3.36 6.66
CA GLY A 133 -5.95 -3.37 6.42
C GLY A 133 -6.79 -3.71 7.65
N PHE A 134 -6.26 -4.54 8.56
CA PHE A 134 -6.93 -4.87 9.81
C PHE A 134 -7.18 -3.63 10.66
N TYR A 135 -6.16 -2.80 10.84
CA TYR A 135 -6.23 -1.57 11.64
C TYR A 135 -7.05 -0.48 10.95
N TYR A 136 -7.02 -0.44 9.61
CA TYR A 136 -7.85 0.46 8.82
C TYR A 136 -9.35 0.19 9.03
N ILE A 137 -9.77 -1.08 8.96
CA ILE A 137 -11.17 -1.48 9.13
C ILE A 137 -11.60 -1.29 10.58
N SER A 138 -10.77 -1.73 11.55
CA SER A 138 -11.04 -1.49 12.97
C SER A 138 -11.20 -0.01 13.30
N ASN A 139 -10.43 0.89 12.66
CA ASN A 139 -10.65 2.33 12.82
C ASN A 139 -12.00 2.79 12.29
N ASN A 140 -12.47 2.26 11.15
CA ASN A 140 -13.77 2.63 10.61
C ASN A 140 -14.90 2.16 11.54
N GLU A 141 -14.81 0.95 12.09
CA GLU A 141 -15.76 0.43 13.08
C GLU A 141 -15.78 1.30 14.36
N ILE A 142 -14.60 1.69 14.87
CA ILE A 142 -14.48 2.59 16.02
C ILE A 142 -15.12 3.96 15.71
N LEU A 143 -14.94 4.51 14.51
CA LEU A 143 -15.45 5.83 14.14
C LEU A 143 -16.97 5.87 13.96
N GLU A 144 -17.61 4.73 13.69
CA GLU A 144 -19.08 4.62 13.64
C GLU A 144 -19.69 4.82 15.03
N GLU A 145 -19.04 4.31 16.09
CA GLU A 145 -19.51 4.44 17.47
C GLU A 145 -18.97 5.69 18.17
N PHE A 146 -17.66 5.97 17.98
CA PHE A 146 -16.93 7.03 18.67
C PHE A 146 -16.13 7.87 17.67
N PRO A 147 -16.71 8.96 17.12
CA PRO A 147 -16.06 9.79 16.12
C PRO A 147 -15.00 10.73 16.73
N GLU A 148 -13.99 10.17 17.38
CA GLU A 148 -12.89 10.88 18.03
C GLU A 148 -11.54 10.45 17.47
N LEU A 149 -10.68 11.44 17.15
CA LEU A 149 -9.33 11.17 16.68
C LEU A 149 -8.50 10.36 17.69
N SER A 150 -8.67 10.63 18.98
CA SER A 150 -7.94 9.97 20.05
C SER A 150 -8.09 8.45 20.03
N LYS A 151 -9.26 7.95 19.65
CA LYS A 151 -9.59 6.52 19.61
C LYS A 151 -8.90 5.77 18.47
N ILE A 152 -8.73 6.41 17.32
CA ILE A 152 -8.11 5.79 16.14
C ILE A 152 -6.60 6.05 16.04
N LEU A 153 -6.07 6.99 16.81
CA LEU A 153 -4.67 7.41 16.76
C LEU A 153 -3.68 6.25 16.92
N PRO A 154 -3.86 5.31 17.88
CA PRO A 154 -2.94 4.16 18.02
C PRO A 154 -2.86 3.32 16.75
N ASN A 155 -4.00 3.02 16.14
CA ASN A 155 -4.06 2.22 14.90
C ASN A 155 -3.47 2.99 13.71
N LEU A 156 -3.66 4.33 13.62
CA LEU A 156 -3.01 5.15 12.60
C LEU A 156 -1.48 5.08 12.69
N PHE A 157 -0.92 5.13 13.91
CA PHE A 157 0.52 4.96 14.09
C PHE A 157 1.01 3.57 13.67
N ILE A 158 0.22 2.52 13.94
CA ILE A 158 0.54 1.17 13.47
C ILE A 158 0.55 1.11 11.94
N ILE A 159 -0.46 1.68 11.26
CA ILE A 159 -0.51 1.74 9.79
C ILE A 159 0.69 2.50 9.23
N LEU A 160 1.07 3.63 9.83
CA LEU A 160 2.28 4.37 9.45
C LEU A 160 3.55 3.56 9.69
N GLY A 161 3.63 2.83 10.78
CA GLY A 161 4.72 1.90 11.08
C GLY A 161 4.88 0.85 9.99
N PHE A 162 3.79 0.23 9.51
CA PHE A 162 3.81 -0.66 8.35
C PHE A 162 4.34 0.04 7.10
N SER A 163 3.91 1.28 6.85
CA SER A 163 4.39 2.07 5.70
C SER A 163 5.90 2.25 5.74
N VAL A 164 6.45 2.63 6.89
CA VAL A 164 7.90 2.80 7.08
C VAL A 164 8.64 1.49 6.85
N VAL A 165 8.18 0.39 7.44
CA VAL A 165 8.79 -0.94 7.24
C VAL A 165 8.80 -1.33 5.77
N PHE A 166 7.69 -1.17 5.06
CA PHE A 166 7.59 -1.50 3.64
C PHE A 166 8.50 -0.62 2.77
N ILE A 167 8.62 0.68 3.10
CA ILE A 167 9.54 1.60 2.42
C ILE A 167 11.00 1.16 2.64
N VAL A 168 11.38 0.87 3.88
CA VAL A 168 12.74 0.44 4.20
C VAL A 168 13.09 -0.86 3.44
N ILE A 169 12.23 -1.86 3.50
CA ILE A 169 12.44 -3.12 2.77
C ILE A 169 12.53 -2.86 1.26
N SER A 170 11.64 -2.02 0.73
CA SER A 170 11.61 -1.66 -0.70
C SER A 170 12.91 -1.00 -1.16
N VAL A 171 13.47 -0.09 -0.36
CA VAL A 171 14.71 0.64 -0.67
C VAL A 171 15.94 -0.27 -0.54
N LEU A 172 15.94 -1.16 0.45
CA LEU A 172 17.04 -2.11 0.68
C LEU A 172 17.01 -3.31 -0.29
N ALA A 173 15.85 -3.65 -0.83
CA ALA A 173 15.72 -4.69 -1.83
C ALA A 173 16.52 -4.30 -3.08
N LYS A 174 17.70 -4.89 -3.24
CA LYS A 174 18.56 -4.67 -4.42
C LYS A 174 17.78 -5.11 -5.67
N PRO A 175 17.61 -4.25 -6.68
CA PRO A 175 17.23 -4.73 -8.01
C PRO A 175 18.40 -5.60 -8.50
N LYS A 176 18.25 -6.91 -8.41
CA LYS A 176 19.24 -7.84 -8.96
C LYS A 176 19.20 -7.69 -10.48
N GLY A 177 20.24 -7.05 -11.03
CA GLY A 177 20.55 -7.13 -12.45
C GLY A 177 20.66 -8.61 -12.84
N ASN A 178 20.17 -8.94 -14.02
CA ASN A 178 20.29 -10.27 -14.60
C ASN A 178 21.78 -10.57 -14.77
N ASP A 179 22.36 -11.42 -13.90
CA ASP A 179 23.75 -11.91 -14.02
C ASP A 179 23.94 -12.86 -15.23
N ASN A 180 22.94 -12.96 -16.11
CA ASN A 180 22.98 -13.84 -17.29
C ASN A 180 23.63 -13.22 -18.54
N ILE A 181 24.24 -12.02 -18.46
CA ILE A 181 24.89 -11.39 -19.62
C ILE A 181 26.36 -11.83 -19.79
N ASN A 182 26.94 -12.54 -18.84
CA ASN A 182 28.35 -12.99 -18.90
C ASN A 182 28.50 -14.48 -19.20
N LYS A 183 27.53 -15.15 -19.79
CA LYS A 183 27.64 -16.55 -20.26
C LYS A 183 27.16 -16.69 -21.70
N SER A 184 27.71 -15.90 -22.60
CA SER A 184 27.68 -16.19 -24.05
C SER A 184 28.94 -15.67 -24.68
#